data_013e49fb7db8fcd681ae9de4314a8385
#
_entry.id   013e49fb7db8fcd681ae9de4314a8385
#
_cell.length_a   1.000
_cell.length_b   1.000
_cell.length_c   1.000
_cell.angle_alpha   90.00
_cell.angle_beta   90.00
_cell.angle_gamma   90.00
#
_symmetry.space_group_name_H-M   'P 1'
#
loop_
_entity.id
_entity.type
_entity.pdbx_description
1 polymer ?
#
loop_
_entity_poly.entity_id
_entity_poly.type
_entity_poly.pdbx_seq_one_letter_code
_entity_poly.pdbx_strand_id
1 'polypeptide(L)'
;MMKMLIKLDEERVRRDGKYKLADMWRVIDAKFDKYDCIKERQADGAVMYSGNPNRDYYTCINLAYLTLKGQRWFAEYCNQWIWYDNDDDEALPFQNLNVLARERTDNPLFAHA
;
A
#
# COMPACT_ATOMS: atom_id res chain seq x y z
N MET A 1 -9.33 -3.16 13.21
CA MET A 1 -9.27 -3.37 11.74
C MET A 1 -8.23 -2.45 11.13
N MET A 2 -7.46 -2.97 10.24
CA MET A 2 -6.46 -2.19 9.49
C MET A 2 -6.80 -2.20 8.02
N LYS A 3 -6.49 -1.10 7.34
CA LYS A 3 -6.61 -0.96 5.88
C LYS A 3 -5.37 -0.25 5.35
N MET A 4 -5.05 -0.49 4.10
CA MET A 4 -3.94 0.18 3.45
C MET A 4 -4.38 0.61 2.05
N LEU A 5 -4.22 1.90 1.76
CA LEU A 5 -4.52 2.48 0.45
C LEU A 5 -3.22 2.69 -0.30
N ILE A 6 -3.15 2.18 -1.53
CA ILE A 6 -1.98 2.33 -2.38
C ILE A 6 -2.42 2.86 -3.74
N LYS A 7 -1.71 3.87 -4.22
CA LYS A 7 -1.88 4.39 -5.58
C LYS A 7 -0.51 4.52 -6.23
N LEU A 8 -0.39 3.99 -7.44
CA LEU A 8 0.80 4.16 -8.28
C LEU A 8 0.57 5.31 -9.26
N ASP A 9 1.65 5.98 -9.64
CA ASP A 9 1.65 6.93 -10.74
C ASP A 9 1.69 6.15 -12.06
N GLU A 10 0.54 5.66 -12.48
CA GLU A 10 0.41 4.73 -13.61
C GLU A 10 0.85 5.35 -14.93
N GLU A 11 0.55 6.63 -15.14
CA GLU A 11 0.99 7.35 -16.31
C GLU A 11 2.51 7.38 -16.41
N ARG A 12 3.18 7.69 -15.32
CA ARG A 12 4.63 7.73 -15.25
C ARG A 12 5.27 6.36 -15.46
N VAL A 13 4.66 5.31 -14.91
CA VAL A 13 5.12 3.92 -15.14
C VAL A 13 5.11 3.60 -16.63
N ARG A 14 4.01 3.92 -17.32
CA ARG A 14 3.87 3.66 -18.76
C ARG A 14 4.86 4.51 -19.58
N ARG A 15 4.99 5.78 -19.23
CA ARG A 15 5.88 6.69 -19.94
C ARG A 15 7.35 6.28 -19.83
N ASP A 16 7.78 5.91 -18.63
CA ASP A 16 9.17 5.55 -18.36
C ASP A 16 9.55 4.19 -18.95
N GLY A 17 8.59 3.27 -19.04
CA GLY A 17 8.78 1.96 -19.66
C GLY A 17 9.75 1.02 -18.93
N LYS A 18 10.11 1.32 -17.69
CA LYS A 18 11.03 0.47 -16.90
C LYS A 18 10.39 -0.80 -16.38
N TYR A 19 9.11 -0.73 -16.03
CA TYR A 19 8.36 -1.82 -15.41
C TYR A 19 7.01 -1.97 -16.09
N LYS A 20 6.48 -3.18 -16.09
CA LYS A 20 5.11 -3.45 -16.52
C LYS A 20 4.16 -3.17 -15.37
N LEU A 21 3.20 -2.29 -15.57
CA LEU A 21 2.24 -1.90 -14.54
C LEU A 21 1.49 -3.09 -13.97
N ALA A 22 1.05 -4.03 -14.82
CA ALA A 22 0.35 -5.22 -14.38
C ALA A 22 1.21 -6.09 -13.44
N ASP A 23 2.51 -6.17 -13.69
CA ASP A 23 3.43 -6.92 -12.84
C ASP A 23 3.60 -6.24 -11.49
N MET A 24 3.66 -4.92 -11.47
CA MET A 24 3.76 -4.16 -10.22
C MET A 24 2.54 -4.41 -9.33
N TRP A 25 1.33 -4.31 -9.88
CA TRP A 25 0.11 -4.57 -9.13
C TRP A 25 0.01 -6.03 -8.70
N ARG A 26 0.47 -6.99 -9.51
CA ARG A 26 0.47 -8.40 -9.13
C ARG A 26 1.36 -8.65 -7.91
N VAL A 27 2.53 -8.03 -7.86
CA VAL A 27 3.44 -8.14 -6.71
C VAL A 27 2.82 -7.52 -5.46
N ILE A 28 2.21 -6.33 -5.60
CA ILE A 28 1.52 -5.67 -4.47
C ILE A 28 0.36 -6.55 -3.98
N ASP A 29 -0.52 -6.96 -4.88
CA ASP A 29 -1.69 -7.78 -4.55
C ASP A 29 -1.28 -9.06 -3.79
N ALA A 30 -0.21 -9.72 -4.19
CA ALA A 30 0.26 -10.96 -3.59
C ALA A 30 0.58 -10.79 -2.09
N LYS A 31 1.03 -9.60 -1.67
CA LYS A 31 1.32 -9.33 -0.25
C LYS A 31 0.06 -9.41 0.61
N PHE A 32 -1.07 -9.03 0.06
CA PHE A 32 -2.35 -8.98 0.76
C PHE A 32 -3.18 -10.24 0.54
N ASP A 33 -3.10 -10.84 -0.64
CA ASP A 33 -3.85 -12.05 -0.99
C ASP A 33 -3.48 -13.24 -0.09
N LYS A 34 -2.26 -13.31 0.38
CA LYS A 34 -1.78 -14.36 1.26
C LYS A 34 -2.64 -14.52 2.52
N TYR A 35 -3.25 -13.45 3.00
CA TYR A 35 -4.12 -13.44 4.18
C TYR A 35 -5.55 -13.06 3.83
N ASP A 36 -5.95 -13.26 2.58
CA ASP A 36 -7.31 -13.03 2.09
C ASP A 36 -7.85 -11.64 2.38
N CYS A 37 -6.99 -10.61 2.32
CA CYS A 37 -7.43 -9.23 2.45
C CYS A 37 -8.43 -8.87 1.37
N ILE A 38 -9.40 -8.04 1.74
CA ILE A 38 -10.43 -7.58 0.82
C ILE A 38 -9.86 -6.43 0.00
N LYS A 39 -9.88 -6.59 -1.32
CA LYS A 39 -9.33 -5.63 -2.27
C LYS A 39 -10.45 -4.86 -2.93
N GLU A 40 -10.34 -3.54 -2.97
CA GLU A 40 -11.31 -2.66 -3.60
C GLU A 40 -10.62 -1.56 -4.39
N ARG A 41 -10.80 -1.55 -5.71
CA ARG A 41 -10.26 -0.50 -6.57
C ARG A 41 -11.12 0.74 -6.46
N GLN A 42 -10.48 1.88 -6.24
CA GLN A 42 -11.13 3.18 -6.16
C GLN A 42 -11.28 3.80 -7.56
N ALA A 43 -12.14 4.81 -7.67
CA ALA A 43 -12.41 5.48 -8.94
C ALA A 43 -11.16 6.16 -9.54
N ASP A 44 -10.24 6.62 -8.69
CA ASP A 44 -9.00 7.30 -9.11
C ASP A 44 -7.85 6.36 -9.43
N GLY A 45 -8.09 5.04 -9.39
CA GLY A 45 -7.08 4.01 -9.65
C GLY A 45 -6.31 3.55 -8.42
N ALA A 46 -6.51 4.16 -7.25
CA ALA A 46 -5.98 3.64 -6.00
C ALA A 46 -6.65 2.31 -5.65
N VAL A 47 -5.97 1.48 -4.84
CA VAL A 47 -6.52 0.22 -4.35
C VAL A 47 -6.51 0.22 -2.84
N MET A 48 -7.66 -0.06 -2.24
CA MET A 48 -7.80 -0.23 -0.80
C MET A 48 -7.73 -1.72 -0.47
N TYR A 49 -6.79 -2.08 0.41
CA TYR A 49 -6.66 -3.42 0.95
C TYR A 49 -7.15 -3.40 2.40
N SER A 50 -8.26 -4.09 2.67
CA SER A 50 -8.84 -4.16 4.02
C SER A 50 -8.52 -5.52 4.64
N GLY A 51 -8.19 -5.53 5.91
CA GLY A 51 -7.93 -6.77 6.63
C GLY A 51 -9.16 -7.69 6.65
N ASN A 52 -8.94 -8.99 6.52
CA ASN A 52 -9.99 -9.98 6.67
C ASN A 52 -10.09 -10.33 8.16
N PRO A 53 -11.25 -10.11 8.82
CA PRO A 53 -11.38 -10.35 10.27
C PRO A 53 -11.21 -11.82 10.66
N ASN A 54 -11.30 -12.76 9.70
CA ASN A 54 -11.11 -14.19 9.93
C ASN A 54 -9.65 -14.65 9.74
N ARG A 55 -8.73 -13.72 9.45
CA ARG A 55 -7.32 -14.00 9.24
C ARG A 55 -6.47 -13.05 10.07
N ASP A 56 -5.17 -13.34 10.17
CA ASP A 56 -4.22 -12.48 10.86
C ASP A 56 -3.85 -11.27 9.98
N TYR A 57 -4.79 -10.32 9.85
CA TYR A 57 -4.57 -9.13 9.04
C TYR A 57 -3.51 -8.19 9.65
N TYR A 58 -3.33 -8.22 10.96
CA TYR A 58 -2.30 -7.42 11.63
C TYR A 58 -0.92 -7.78 11.07
N THR A 59 -0.58 -9.06 11.09
CA THR A 59 0.69 -9.54 10.52
C THR A 59 0.76 -9.23 9.02
N CYS A 60 -0.31 -9.47 8.28
CA CYS A 60 -0.36 -9.22 6.85
C CYS A 60 0.00 -7.77 6.48
N ILE A 61 -0.72 -6.82 7.08
CA ILE A 61 -0.55 -5.39 6.77
C ILE A 61 0.84 -4.91 7.19
N ASN A 62 1.33 -5.36 8.35
CA ASN A 62 2.68 -5.02 8.81
C ASN A 62 3.76 -5.58 7.90
N LEU A 63 3.63 -6.84 7.45
CA LEU A 63 4.60 -7.44 6.52
C LEU A 63 4.57 -6.76 5.15
N ALA A 64 3.38 -6.40 4.66
CA ALA A 64 3.25 -5.67 3.40
C ALA A 64 3.99 -4.33 3.49
N TYR A 65 3.78 -3.58 4.56
CA TYR A 65 4.50 -2.34 4.82
C TYR A 65 6.03 -2.55 4.81
N LEU A 66 6.51 -3.51 5.62
CA LEU A 66 7.95 -3.77 5.75
C LEU A 66 8.59 -4.20 4.42
N THR A 67 7.86 -4.95 3.60
CA THR A 67 8.35 -5.38 2.29
C THR A 67 8.39 -4.23 1.29
N LEU A 68 7.28 -3.50 1.17
CA LEU A 68 7.15 -2.44 0.15
C LEU A 68 8.09 -1.27 0.41
N LYS A 69 8.36 -0.93 1.66
CA LYS A 69 9.28 0.18 1.97
C LYS A 69 10.72 -0.10 1.56
N GLY A 70 11.06 -1.34 1.29
CA GLY A 70 12.39 -1.75 0.82
C GLY A 70 12.48 -1.95 -0.69
N GLN A 71 11.43 -1.66 -1.45
CA GLN A 71 11.38 -1.89 -2.90
C GLN A 71 11.59 -0.58 -3.66
N ARG A 72 12.69 -0.50 -4.41
CA ARG A 72 13.01 0.69 -5.22
C ARG A 72 11.91 1.01 -6.23
N TRP A 73 11.39 0.00 -6.94
CA TRP A 73 10.35 0.20 -7.94
C TRP A 73 9.07 0.79 -7.33
N PHE A 74 8.74 0.37 -6.11
CA PHE A 74 7.58 0.91 -5.39
C PHE A 74 7.84 2.36 -4.98
N ALA A 75 9.01 2.62 -4.41
CA ALA A 75 9.40 3.97 -4.00
C ALA A 75 9.38 4.96 -5.16
N GLU A 76 9.82 4.53 -6.36
CA GLU A 76 9.86 5.41 -7.54
C GLU A 76 8.48 5.83 -8.03
N TYR A 77 7.49 4.94 -7.95
CA TYR A 77 6.20 5.16 -8.60
C TYR A 77 5.00 5.21 -7.64
N CYS A 78 5.23 5.10 -6.34
CA CYS A 78 4.16 5.26 -5.36
C CYS A 78 3.71 6.71 -5.30
N ASN A 79 2.42 6.94 -5.52
CA ASN A 79 1.82 8.27 -5.51
C ASN A 79 0.99 8.54 -4.26
N GLN A 80 0.48 7.47 -3.62
CA GLN A 80 -0.26 7.56 -2.38
C GLN A 80 -0.10 6.25 -1.60
N TRP A 81 0.12 6.37 -0.31
CA TRP A 81 0.28 5.21 0.56
C TRP A 81 -0.17 5.60 1.96
N ILE A 82 -1.33 5.11 2.37
CA ILE A 82 -1.98 5.49 3.63
C ILE A 82 -2.34 4.23 4.42
N TRP A 83 -2.03 4.24 5.69
CA TRP A 83 -2.37 3.18 6.62
C TRP A 83 -3.49 3.66 7.52
N TYR A 84 -4.58 2.91 7.59
CA TYR A 84 -5.74 3.18 8.43
C TYR A 84 -5.83 2.13 9.53
N ASP A 85 -6.14 2.58 10.74
CA ASP A 85 -6.30 1.71 11.90
C ASP A 85 -7.35 2.29 12.85
N ASN A 86 -8.21 1.45 13.41
CA ASN A 86 -9.17 1.84 14.45
C ASN A 86 -8.96 1.03 15.73
N ASP A 87 -7.79 0.43 15.95
CA ASP A 87 -7.44 -0.36 17.13
C ASP A 87 -8.44 -1.51 17.42
N ASP A 88 -9.02 -2.09 16.37
CA ASP A 88 -10.03 -3.17 16.43
C ASP A 88 -11.31 -2.78 17.17
N ASP A 89 -11.57 -1.51 17.35
CA ASP A 89 -12.79 -1.00 17.97
C ASP A 89 -13.69 -0.36 16.92
N GLU A 90 -14.77 -1.05 16.54
CA GLU A 90 -15.71 -0.57 15.53
C GLU A 90 -16.40 0.75 15.91
N ALA A 91 -16.43 1.08 17.22
CA ALA A 91 -16.98 2.35 17.68
C ALA A 91 -16.04 3.53 17.46
N LEU A 92 -14.75 3.27 17.17
CA LEU A 92 -13.77 4.32 16.94
C LEU A 92 -13.64 4.62 15.45
N PRO A 93 -13.45 5.90 15.07
CA PRO A 93 -13.13 6.24 13.70
C PRO A 93 -11.73 5.72 13.33
N PHE A 94 -11.51 5.45 12.04
CA PHE A 94 -10.17 5.12 11.56
C PHE A 94 -9.26 6.32 11.70
N GLN A 95 -8.11 6.10 12.35
CA GLN A 95 -6.98 7.03 12.27
C GLN A 95 -6.18 6.68 11.03
N ASN A 96 -5.52 7.67 10.44
CA ASN A 96 -4.69 7.42 9.27
C ASN A 96 -3.27 7.93 9.47
N LEU A 97 -2.32 7.22 8.85
CA LEU A 97 -0.94 7.62 8.78
C LEU A 97 -0.57 7.73 7.30
N ASN A 98 -0.11 8.91 6.88
CA ASN A 98 0.44 9.07 5.54
C ASN A 98 1.84 8.44 5.50
N VAL A 99 1.87 7.16 5.11
CA VAL A 99 3.11 6.37 5.09
C VAL A 99 4.08 6.94 4.06
N LEU A 100 3.58 7.34 2.89
CA LEU A 100 4.44 7.89 1.83
C LEU A 100 5.19 9.14 2.30
N ALA A 101 4.51 10.05 2.97
CA ALA A 101 5.13 11.27 3.50
C ALA A 101 6.22 10.94 4.51
N ARG A 102 5.95 9.98 5.42
CA ARG A 102 6.93 9.55 6.41
C ARG A 102 8.14 8.89 5.76
N GLU A 103 7.93 7.97 4.81
CA GLU A 103 9.04 7.29 4.14
C GLU A 103 9.87 8.26 3.30
N ARG A 104 9.26 9.24 2.67
CA ARG A 104 9.99 10.29 1.95
C ARG A 104 10.92 11.10 2.85
N THR A 105 10.57 11.24 4.12
CA THR A 105 11.42 11.93 5.13
C THR A 105 12.51 11.01 5.67
N ASP A 106 12.19 9.76 5.97
CA ASP A 106 13.03 8.88 6.79
C ASP A 106 13.75 7.79 5.99
N ASN A 107 13.26 7.44 4.79
CA ASN A 107 13.76 6.32 4.01
C ASN A 107 14.48 6.81 2.75
N PRO A 108 15.82 6.58 2.62
CA PRO A 108 16.56 7.04 1.45
C PRO A 108 16.02 6.55 0.10
N LEU A 109 15.39 5.39 0.03
CA LEU A 109 14.78 4.90 -1.22
C LEU A 109 13.64 5.81 -1.69
N PHE A 110 12.94 6.48 -0.77
CA PHE A 110 11.81 7.34 -1.06
C PHE A 110 12.18 8.83 -1.12
N ALA A 111 13.39 9.19 -0.69
CA ALA A 111 13.85 10.58 -0.59
C ALA A 111 14.39 11.09 -1.93
N HIS A 112 13.57 11.02 -2.97
CA HIS A 112 13.90 11.54 -4.30
C HIS A 112 12.83 12.52 -4.76
N ALA A 113 13.25 13.45 -5.53
CA ALA A 113 12.34 14.46 -6.07
C ALA A 113 11.45 13.88 -7.17
#